data_53bc18d62d7f480cbb7799acd9b4b2d9
#
_entry.id   53bc18d62d7f480cbb7799acd9b4b2d9
#
_cell.length_a   1.000
_cell.length_b   1.000
_cell.length_c   1.000
_cell.angle_alpha   90.00
_cell.angle_beta   90.00
_cell.angle_gamma   90.00
#
_symmetry.space_group_name_H-M   'P 1'
#
loop_
_entity.id
_entity.type
_entity.pdbx_description
1 polymer ?
#
loop_
_entity_poly.entity_id
_entity_poly.type
_entity_poly.pdbx_seq_one_letter_code
_entity_poly.pdbx_strand_id
1 'polypeptide(L)'
;PILGVFAGELVGELEREPQATLLALDRDRVRIHADDVDGPPDMADLLGVGELPPRLDDDKLAARVLGWIRVARADASHPPLRLRWIDANVVRVEQAVTAPTELLGYGDGRTGQRYTLAHPPIIPGSEQVQVFGPLGWENWTPIDDLALAGPDDPFYTLDPGDGGITFGDGLHGRMPLPGEAIRCLSYRYGGGVRGNVGAGRINRVLRASPAAALALKAGNPVPAE
;
A
#
# COMPACT_ATOMS: atom_id res chain seq x y z
N PRO A 1 10.68 -19.52 15.25
CA PRO A 1 9.57 -20.07 14.52
C PRO A 1 9.69 -19.71 13.04
N ILE A 2 9.39 -20.66 12.18
CA ILE A 2 9.43 -20.52 10.73
C ILE A 2 8.05 -20.94 10.20
N LEU A 3 7.54 -20.21 9.22
CA LEU A 3 6.38 -20.63 8.45
C LEU A 3 6.88 -21.28 7.16
N GLY A 4 6.51 -22.54 6.95
CA GLY A 4 6.83 -23.25 5.71
C GLY A 4 5.82 -22.87 4.63
N VAL A 5 6.29 -22.70 3.39
CA VAL A 5 5.44 -22.44 2.23
C VAL A 5 5.73 -23.50 1.18
N PHE A 6 4.70 -24.11 0.63
CA PHE A 6 4.84 -25.08 -0.45
C PHE A 6 3.83 -24.83 -1.58
N ALA A 7 4.12 -25.33 -2.77
CA ALA A 7 3.24 -25.16 -3.92
C ALA A 7 1.94 -25.95 -3.75
N GLY A 8 0.84 -25.31 -3.97
CA GLY A 8 -0.49 -25.87 -3.81
C GLY A 8 -1.53 -24.99 -4.54
N GLU A 9 -2.84 -25.22 -4.37
CA GLU A 9 -3.89 -24.44 -5.00
C GLU A 9 -4.04 -23.04 -4.39
N LEU A 10 -4.00 -21.97 -5.20
CA LEU A 10 -4.13 -20.60 -4.71
C LEU A 10 -5.61 -20.29 -4.52
N VAL A 11 -6.02 -20.12 -3.28
CA VAL A 11 -7.37 -19.65 -2.95
C VAL A 11 -7.32 -18.11 -2.85
N GLY A 12 -7.51 -17.45 -4.00
CA GLY A 12 -7.54 -15.99 -4.14
C GLY A 12 -7.07 -15.53 -5.53
N GLU A 13 -7.67 -14.50 -6.08
CA GLU A 13 -7.22 -13.88 -7.32
C GLU A 13 -5.95 -13.07 -7.05
N LEU A 14 -4.86 -13.46 -7.72
CA LEU A 14 -3.67 -12.63 -7.89
C LEU A 14 -3.89 -11.78 -9.14
N GLU A 15 -4.16 -10.51 -8.98
CA GLU A 15 -4.22 -9.57 -10.10
C GLU A 15 -2.88 -9.50 -10.84
N ARG A 16 -2.96 -9.33 -12.17
CA ARG A 16 -1.88 -9.49 -13.15
C ARG A 16 -0.80 -8.41 -13.16
N GLU A 17 -0.77 -7.51 -12.19
CA GLU A 17 0.23 -6.46 -12.19
C GLU A 17 1.53 -6.88 -11.50
N PRO A 18 2.72 -6.40 -11.97
CA PRO A 18 4.02 -6.77 -11.41
C PRO A 18 4.29 -6.19 -10.01
N GLN A 19 3.28 -5.75 -9.32
CA GLN A 19 3.36 -5.19 -7.98
C GLN A 19 3.31 -6.29 -6.93
N ALA A 20 4.03 -6.09 -5.81
CA ALA A 20 3.97 -6.99 -4.67
C ALA A 20 2.52 -7.06 -4.14
N THR A 21 1.89 -8.21 -4.30
CA THR A 21 0.54 -8.43 -3.79
C THR A 21 0.62 -8.85 -2.34
N LEU A 22 0.04 -8.05 -1.45
CA LEU A 22 -0.16 -8.40 -0.05
C LEU A 22 -1.46 -9.16 0.08
N LEU A 23 -1.36 -10.47 0.33
CA LEU A 23 -2.52 -11.29 0.68
C LEU A 23 -2.76 -11.15 2.19
N ALA A 24 -3.90 -10.59 2.58
CA ALA A 24 -4.38 -10.70 3.94
C ALA A 24 -4.89 -12.13 4.15
N LEU A 25 -4.14 -12.94 4.87
CA LEU A 25 -4.57 -14.27 5.25
C LEU A 25 -5.59 -14.14 6.39
N ASP A 26 -6.84 -14.51 6.12
CA ASP A 26 -7.86 -14.65 7.13
C ASP A 26 -7.47 -15.81 8.05
N ARG A 27 -7.40 -15.54 9.35
CA ARG A 27 -7.05 -16.56 10.37
C ARG A 27 -7.96 -17.78 10.31
N ASP A 28 -9.20 -17.61 9.90
CA ASP A 28 -10.18 -18.69 9.79
C ASP A 28 -9.95 -19.60 8.57
N ARG A 29 -9.14 -19.13 7.60
CA ARG A 29 -8.77 -19.88 6.38
C ARG A 29 -7.36 -20.46 6.43
N VAL A 30 -6.53 -20.04 7.36
CA VAL A 30 -5.20 -20.63 7.59
C VAL A 30 -5.38 -21.81 8.54
N ARG A 31 -5.47 -23.01 8.01
CA ARG A 31 -5.35 -24.22 8.83
C ARG A 31 -3.87 -24.46 9.13
N ILE A 32 -3.49 -24.23 10.36
CA ILE A 32 -2.18 -24.60 10.89
C ILE A 32 -2.32 -26.03 11.36
N HIS A 33 -1.86 -27.00 10.58
CA HIS A 33 -1.75 -28.40 10.96
C HIS A 33 -0.36 -28.60 11.59
N ALA A 34 -0.26 -28.39 12.91
CA ALA A 34 0.96 -28.69 13.65
C ALA A 34 1.05 -30.17 14.02
N ASP A 35 -0.07 -30.87 14.05
CA ASP A 35 -0.20 -32.20 14.68
C ASP A 35 -0.37 -33.36 13.69
N ASP A 36 -0.52 -33.10 12.39
CA ASP A 36 -0.80 -34.15 11.38
C ASP A 36 0.45 -34.63 10.61
N VAL A 37 1.65 -34.39 11.12
CA VAL A 37 2.89 -34.83 10.44
C VAL A 37 3.17 -36.32 10.65
N ASP A 38 2.51 -36.95 11.60
CA ASP A 38 2.58 -38.37 11.90
C ASP A 38 1.44 -39.15 11.23
N GLY A 39 1.23 -38.94 9.94
CA GLY A 39 0.36 -39.80 9.14
C GLY A 39 0.87 -41.25 9.11
N PRO A 40 0.00 -42.22 8.78
CA PRO A 40 0.42 -43.62 8.67
C PRO A 40 1.61 -43.75 7.72
N PRO A 41 2.52 -44.71 7.97
CA PRO A 41 3.78 -44.86 7.21
C PRO A 41 3.60 -44.98 5.69
N ASP A 42 2.44 -45.42 5.24
CA ASP A 42 2.07 -45.55 3.83
C ASP A 42 1.84 -44.20 3.10
N MET A 43 1.75 -43.09 3.83
CA MET A 43 1.59 -41.78 3.27
C MET A 43 2.91 -41.00 3.11
N ALA A 44 4.03 -41.57 3.53
CA ALA A 44 5.34 -40.92 3.49
C ALA A 44 5.77 -40.52 2.05
N ASP A 45 5.41 -41.33 1.05
CA ASP A 45 5.72 -41.08 -0.35
C ASP A 45 4.85 -39.98 -0.98
N LEU A 46 3.77 -39.59 -0.33
CA LEU A 46 2.86 -38.55 -0.78
C LEU A 46 3.14 -37.16 -0.13
N LEU A 47 4.10 -37.08 0.79
CA LEU A 47 4.48 -35.83 1.41
C LEU A 47 5.03 -34.85 0.37
N GLY A 48 4.48 -33.64 0.36
CA GLY A 48 4.77 -32.62 -0.66
C GLY A 48 3.93 -32.72 -1.92
N VAL A 49 3.01 -33.68 -2.00
CA VAL A 49 2.10 -33.90 -3.14
C VAL A 49 0.66 -33.56 -2.72
N GLY A 50 -0.05 -32.86 -3.59
CA GLY A 50 -1.45 -32.52 -3.35
C GLY A 50 -1.62 -31.59 -2.14
N GLU A 51 -2.34 -32.05 -1.12
CA GLU A 51 -2.63 -31.27 0.09
C GLU A 51 -1.65 -31.50 1.24
N LEU A 52 -0.75 -32.46 1.08
CA LEU A 52 0.18 -32.83 2.13
C LEU A 52 1.44 -31.96 2.09
N PRO A 53 1.86 -31.34 3.21
CA PRO A 53 3.09 -30.59 3.29
C PRO A 53 4.33 -31.48 3.10
N PRO A 54 5.44 -30.95 2.56
CA PRO A 54 6.67 -31.71 2.42
C PRO A 54 7.27 -32.06 3.80
N ARG A 55 7.87 -33.27 3.89
CA ARG A 55 8.67 -33.63 5.04
C ARG A 55 10.00 -32.87 5.02
N LEU A 56 10.46 -32.48 6.19
CA LEU A 56 11.78 -31.86 6.37
C LEU A 56 12.74 -32.91 6.92
N ASP A 57 13.86 -33.13 6.20
CA ASP A 57 14.89 -34.08 6.60
C ASP A 57 15.79 -33.56 7.73
N ASP A 58 15.75 -32.25 7.98
CA ASP A 58 16.48 -31.61 9.08
C ASP A 58 15.56 -31.41 10.31
N ASP A 59 15.75 -32.22 11.33
CA ASP A 59 14.99 -32.16 12.57
C ASP A 59 15.05 -30.79 13.26
N LYS A 60 16.19 -30.08 13.15
CA LYS A 60 16.33 -28.73 13.74
C LYS A 60 15.50 -27.70 12.99
N LEU A 61 15.36 -27.88 11.70
CA LEU A 61 14.50 -27.05 10.87
C LEU A 61 13.03 -27.39 11.13
N ALA A 62 12.69 -28.69 11.15
CA ALA A 62 11.34 -29.18 11.45
C ALA A 62 10.81 -28.66 12.80
N ALA A 63 11.62 -28.71 13.85
CA ALA A 63 11.27 -28.20 15.17
C ALA A 63 11.00 -26.68 15.23
N ARG A 64 11.35 -25.92 14.19
CA ARG A 64 11.14 -24.47 14.09
C ARG A 64 9.93 -24.11 13.24
N VAL A 65 9.40 -25.04 12.46
CA VAL A 65 8.21 -24.81 11.64
C VAL A 65 6.96 -24.82 12.51
N LEU A 66 6.19 -23.76 12.46
CA LEU A 66 4.92 -23.62 13.16
C LEU A 66 3.73 -24.06 12.33
N GLY A 67 3.89 -24.10 11.02
CA GLY A 67 2.81 -24.44 10.11
C GLY A 67 3.26 -24.29 8.66
N TRP A 68 2.39 -24.65 7.76
CA TRP A 68 2.60 -24.62 6.32
C TRP A 68 1.53 -23.77 5.64
N ILE A 69 1.92 -22.99 4.64
CA ILE A 69 1.02 -22.30 3.74
C ILE A 69 1.18 -22.92 2.35
N ARG A 70 0.06 -23.37 1.81
CA ARG A 70 0.00 -23.88 0.44
C ARG A 70 -0.35 -22.76 -0.52
N VAL A 71 0.44 -22.58 -1.57
CA VAL A 71 0.20 -21.65 -2.66
C VAL A 71 0.01 -22.43 -3.95
N ALA A 72 -1.17 -22.33 -4.56
CA ALA A 72 -1.48 -23.03 -5.80
C ALA A 72 -2.22 -22.12 -6.79
N ARG A 73 -2.25 -22.53 -8.06
CA ARG A 73 -3.11 -21.89 -9.06
C ARG A 73 -4.56 -22.30 -8.84
N ALA A 74 -5.48 -21.35 -9.04
CA ALA A 74 -6.91 -21.64 -8.97
C ALA A 74 -7.36 -22.59 -10.09
N ASP A 75 -6.76 -22.50 -11.29
CA ASP A 75 -7.02 -23.39 -12.40
C ASP A 75 -5.83 -23.50 -13.37
N ALA A 76 -5.86 -24.52 -14.24
CA ALA A 76 -4.79 -24.80 -15.21
C ALA A 76 -4.85 -23.88 -16.45
N SER A 77 -5.90 -23.11 -16.65
CA SER A 77 -6.09 -22.23 -17.83
C SER A 77 -5.21 -20.96 -17.77
N HIS A 78 -4.74 -20.60 -16.58
CA HIS A 78 -3.85 -19.46 -16.39
C HIS A 78 -2.38 -19.85 -16.63
N PRO A 79 -1.55 -18.93 -17.17
CA PRO A 79 -0.12 -19.20 -17.32
C PRO A 79 0.53 -19.48 -15.96
N PRO A 80 1.63 -20.25 -15.92
CA PRO A 80 2.33 -20.57 -14.68
C PRO A 80 2.79 -19.27 -13.99
N LEU A 81 2.49 -19.16 -12.70
CA LEU A 81 2.90 -18.03 -11.88
C LEU A 81 4.41 -18.10 -11.63
N ARG A 82 5.14 -17.06 -11.98
CA ARG A 82 6.56 -16.91 -11.64
C ARG A 82 6.69 -16.09 -10.38
N LEU A 83 6.85 -16.75 -9.24
CA LEU A 83 7.12 -16.09 -7.98
C LEU A 83 8.62 -15.79 -7.88
N ARG A 84 8.98 -14.53 -7.64
CA ARG A 84 10.37 -14.15 -7.32
C ARG A 84 10.66 -14.30 -5.84
N TRP A 85 9.63 -14.11 -5.02
CA TRP A 85 9.76 -14.14 -3.58
C TRP A 85 8.38 -14.31 -2.94
N ILE A 86 8.33 -14.99 -1.81
CA ILE A 86 7.16 -15.12 -0.95
C ILE A 86 7.63 -15.19 0.50
N ASP A 87 6.99 -14.46 1.40
CA ASP A 87 7.32 -14.47 2.82
C ASP A 87 6.09 -14.12 3.66
N ALA A 88 6.21 -14.31 4.98
CA ALA A 88 5.22 -13.91 5.96
C ALA A 88 5.67 -12.66 6.70
N ASN A 89 4.73 -11.96 7.35
CA ASN A 89 4.97 -10.71 8.08
C ASN A 89 5.55 -9.59 7.18
N VAL A 90 5.07 -9.54 5.95
CA VAL A 90 5.43 -8.52 4.98
C VAL A 90 4.54 -7.30 5.16
N VAL A 91 5.12 -6.13 5.03
CA VAL A 91 4.41 -4.85 5.05
C VAL A 91 4.88 -4.02 3.85
N ARG A 92 3.93 -3.42 3.15
CA ARG A 92 4.25 -2.45 2.11
C ARG A 92 4.76 -1.18 2.77
N VAL A 93 5.88 -0.69 2.31
CA VAL A 93 6.47 0.57 2.75
C VAL A 93 6.60 1.51 1.56
N GLU A 94 6.38 2.78 1.80
CA GLU A 94 6.48 3.84 0.82
C GLU A 94 7.40 4.93 1.35
N GLN A 95 8.29 5.43 0.52
CA GLN A 95 9.16 6.54 0.88
C GLN A 95 8.36 7.83 0.71
N ALA A 96 7.96 8.43 1.82
CA ALA A 96 7.22 9.67 1.83
C ALA A 96 7.51 10.51 3.08
N VAL A 97 7.38 11.82 2.94
CA VAL A 97 7.43 12.79 4.03
C VAL A 97 6.07 13.48 4.12
N THR A 98 5.56 13.69 5.33
CA THR A 98 4.34 14.46 5.53
C THR A 98 4.71 15.93 5.70
N ALA A 99 4.16 16.78 4.85
CA ALA A 99 4.25 18.23 4.98
C ALA A 99 3.27 18.74 6.05
N PRO A 100 3.66 19.75 6.85
CA PRO A 100 2.76 20.43 7.76
C PRO A 100 1.76 21.30 7.01
N THR A 101 0.83 21.90 7.75
CA THR A 101 -0.13 22.85 7.19
C THR A 101 0.58 23.97 6.42
N GLU A 102 0.14 24.19 5.19
CA GLU A 102 0.64 25.20 4.27
C GLU A 102 -0.49 26.12 3.82
N LEU A 103 -0.31 27.44 3.99
CA LEU A 103 -1.20 28.45 3.41
C LEU A 103 -0.81 28.65 1.94
N LEU A 104 -1.73 28.33 1.04
CA LEU A 104 -1.51 28.44 -0.40
C LEU A 104 -1.73 29.86 -0.92
N GLY A 105 -2.65 30.58 -0.32
CA GLY A 105 -2.99 31.94 -0.69
C GLY A 105 -4.41 32.33 -0.35
N TYR A 106 -4.93 33.27 -1.11
CA TYR A 106 -6.30 33.78 -0.95
C TYR A 106 -6.99 33.77 -2.32
N GLY A 107 -8.25 33.41 -2.33
CA GLY A 107 -9.09 33.50 -3.50
C GLY A 107 -9.11 34.93 -4.06
N ASP A 108 -9.10 35.05 -5.39
CA ASP A 108 -9.19 36.33 -6.09
C ASP A 108 -10.51 36.52 -6.87
N GLY A 109 -11.37 35.48 -6.84
CA GLY A 109 -12.66 35.48 -7.53
C GLY A 109 -12.58 35.34 -9.05
N ARG A 110 -11.43 34.97 -9.59
CA ARG A 110 -11.27 34.68 -11.01
C ARG A 110 -11.50 33.20 -11.30
N THR A 111 -11.86 32.91 -12.52
CA THR A 111 -12.02 31.53 -12.98
C THR A 111 -10.67 30.81 -13.09
N GLY A 112 -10.67 29.51 -12.76
CA GLY A 112 -9.48 28.67 -12.95
C GLY A 112 -8.29 29.06 -12.07
N GLN A 113 -8.54 29.48 -10.84
CA GLN A 113 -7.48 29.82 -9.88
C GLN A 113 -6.60 28.60 -9.64
N ARG A 114 -5.28 28.79 -9.70
CA ARG A 114 -4.29 27.75 -9.48
C ARG A 114 -3.32 28.14 -8.38
N TYR A 115 -3.06 27.20 -7.47
CA TYR A 115 -2.09 27.32 -6.38
C TYR A 115 -1.15 26.12 -6.44
N THR A 116 0.04 26.23 -5.85
CA THR A 116 1.05 25.18 -5.94
C THR A 116 1.54 24.82 -4.53
N LEU A 117 1.58 23.53 -4.23
CA LEU A 117 2.19 22.98 -3.04
C LEU A 117 3.72 23.07 -3.11
N ALA A 118 4.38 23.35 -1.97
CA ALA A 118 5.81 23.65 -1.92
C ALA A 118 6.72 22.45 -2.24
N HIS A 119 6.23 21.23 -2.08
CA HIS A 119 7.08 20.03 -2.14
C HIS A 119 6.56 18.96 -3.11
N PRO A 120 6.60 19.19 -4.44
CA PRO A 120 6.29 18.15 -5.41
C PRO A 120 7.44 17.10 -5.50
N PRO A 121 7.17 15.86 -5.96
CA PRO A 121 5.87 15.33 -6.36
C PRO A 121 5.00 14.96 -5.15
N ILE A 122 3.70 15.15 -5.32
CA ILE A 122 2.69 14.86 -4.30
C ILE A 122 2.22 13.41 -4.46
N ILE A 123 1.96 12.75 -3.33
CA ILE A 123 1.31 11.44 -3.34
C ILE A 123 -0.20 11.68 -3.42
N PRO A 124 -0.86 11.32 -4.55
CA PRO A 124 -2.27 11.60 -4.75
C PRO A 124 -3.16 11.02 -3.66
N GLY A 125 -4.19 11.78 -3.25
CA GLY A 125 -5.13 11.38 -2.20
C GLY A 125 -4.58 11.52 -0.77
N SER A 126 -3.37 12.06 -0.62
CA SER A 126 -2.79 12.36 0.69
C SER A 126 -3.03 13.80 1.14
N GLU A 127 -3.42 14.66 0.24
CA GLU A 127 -3.65 16.07 0.48
C GLU A 127 -5.02 16.34 1.09
N GLN A 128 -5.07 17.35 1.96
CA GLN A 128 -6.30 17.84 2.60
C GLN A 128 -6.41 19.33 2.36
N VAL A 129 -7.11 19.69 1.29
CA VAL A 129 -7.30 21.08 0.89
C VAL A 129 -8.53 21.66 1.58
N GLN A 130 -8.38 22.86 2.12
CA GLN A 130 -9.44 23.59 2.80
C GLN A 130 -9.51 25.03 2.31
N VAL A 131 -10.72 25.55 2.21
CA VAL A 131 -11.00 26.97 1.92
C VAL A 131 -11.78 27.56 3.09
N PHE A 132 -11.42 28.77 3.52
CA PHE A 132 -12.07 29.46 4.62
C PHE A 132 -13.21 30.31 4.09
N GLY A 133 -14.42 29.79 4.19
CA GLY A 133 -15.65 30.49 3.83
C GLY A 133 -16.37 31.14 5.03
N PRO A 134 -17.59 31.63 4.84
CA PRO A 134 -18.38 32.30 5.87
C PRO A 134 -18.67 31.48 7.12
N LEU A 135 -18.71 30.16 6.97
CA LEU A 135 -18.95 29.19 8.06
C LEU A 135 -17.67 28.59 8.66
N GLY A 136 -16.50 29.07 8.23
CA GLY A 136 -15.20 28.57 8.66
C GLY A 136 -14.50 27.73 7.60
N TRP A 137 -13.56 26.87 8.03
CA TRP A 137 -12.81 26.01 7.13
C TRP A 137 -13.68 24.86 6.60
N GLU A 138 -13.79 24.78 5.29
CA GLU A 138 -14.49 23.74 4.55
C GLU A 138 -13.50 22.84 3.82
N ASN A 139 -13.68 21.51 3.91
CA ASN A 139 -12.88 20.55 3.14
C ASN A 139 -13.35 20.54 1.69
N TRP A 140 -12.38 20.60 0.77
CA TRP A 140 -12.62 20.43 -0.64
C TRP A 140 -12.13 19.06 -1.08
N THR A 141 -12.75 18.50 -2.10
CA THR A 141 -12.51 17.12 -2.55
C THR A 141 -11.78 17.12 -3.90
N PRO A 142 -10.73 16.32 -4.07
CA PRO A 142 -10.09 16.15 -5.36
C PRO A 142 -11.01 15.41 -6.34
N ILE A 143 -10.99 15.84 -7.60
CA ILE A 143 -11.67 15.20 -8.71
C ILE A 143 -10.74 15.18 -9.93
N ASP A 144 -10.84 14.15 -10.78
CA ASP A 144 -9.98 14.01 -11.95
C ASP A 144 -10.32 15.02 -13.05
N ASP A 145 -11.60 15.37 -13.19
CA ASP A 145 -12.07 16.32 -14.21
C ASP A 145 -13.16 17.24 -13.64
N LEU A 146 -12.86 18.52 -13.56
CA LEU A 146 -13.81 19.54 -13.12
C LEU A 146 -15.04 19.68 -14.02
N ALA A 147 -14.98 19.25 -15.27
CA ALA A 147 -16.15 19.26 -16.17
C ALA A 147 -17.31 18.41 -15.65
N LEU A 148 -17.04 17.49 -14.71
CA LEU A 148 -18.06 16.65 -14.09
C LEU A 148 -18.70 17.30 -12.85
N ALA A 149 -18.18 18.44 -12.39
CA ALA A 149 -18.63 19.11 -11.18
C ALA A 149 -19.74 20.13 -11.49
N GLY A 150 -20.68 20.25 -10.56
CA GLY A 150 -21.66 21.34 -10.56
C GLY A 150 -21.06 22.67 -10.08
N PRO A 151 -21.76 23.80 -10.31
CA PRO A 151 -21.22 25.14 -10.04
C PRO A 151 -20.89 25.42 -8.56
N ASP A 152 -21.58 24.76 -7.64
CA ASP A 152 -21.42 24.94 -6.20
C ASP A 152 -20.59 23.84 -5.52
N ASP A 153 -20.12 22.85 -6.29
CA ASP A 153 -19.39 21.71 -5.74
C ASP A 153 -17.97 22.13 -5.31
N PRO A 154 -17.56 21.86 -4.08
CA PRO A 154 -16.27 22.22 -3.55
C PRO A 154 -15.19 21.23 -4.01
N PHE A 155 -14.92 21.21 -5.30
CA PHE A 155 -13.96 20.32 -5.94
C PHE A 155 -12.76 21.08 -6.48
N TYR A 156 -11.63 20.36 -6.58
CA TYR A 156 -10.39 20.81 -7.21
C TYR A 156 -9.73 19.69 -7.98
N THR A 157 -8.86 20.00 -8.92
CA THR A 157 -7.94 19.04 -9.52
C THR A 157 -6.54 19.22 -8.96
N LEU A 158 -5.80 18.12 -8.82
CA LEU A 158 -4.39 18.10 -8.43
C LEU A 158 -3.52 17.59 -9.58
N ASP A 159 -2.47 18.31 -9.91
CA ASP A 159 -1.36 17.78 -10.69
C ASP A 159 -0.28 17.28 -9.70
N PRO A 160 -0.10 15.96 -9.51
CA PRO A 160 0.85 15.44 -8.54
C PRO A 160 2.31 15.75 -8.91
N GLY A 161 2.59 15.95 -10.20
CA GLY A 161 3.94 16.15 -10.70
C GLY A 161 4.53 17.49 -10.31
N ASP A 162 3.73 18.56 -10.36
CA ASP A 162 4.14 19.92 -10.02
C ASP A 162 3.50 20.47 -8.74
N GLY A 163 2.57 19.71 -8.14
CA GLY A 163 1.86 20.12 -6.93
C GLY A 163 0.76 21.16 -7.17
N GLY A 164 0.35 21.35 -8.41
CA GLY A 164 -0.65 22.34 -8.81
C GLY A 164 -2.07 21.95 -8.44
N ILE A 165 -2.75 22.80 -7.68
CA ILE A 165 -4.15 22.67 -7.31
C ILE A 165 -4.93 23.69 -8.13
N THR A 166 -5.89 23.23 -8.94
CA THR A 166 -6.74 24.10 -9.77
C THR A 166 -8.18 23.99 -9.30
N PHE A 167 -8.80 25.12 -9.05
CA PHE A 167 -10.19 25.24 -8.62
C PHE A 167 -11.13 25.45 -9.80
N GLY A 168 -12.42 25.24 -9.56
CA GLY A 168 -13.46 25.44 -10.54
C GLY A 168 -13.57 26.88 -11.06
N ASP A 169 -14.37 27.02 -12.09
CA ASP A 169 -14.63 28.30 -12.79
C ASP A 169 -15.98 28.94 -12.39
N GLY A 170 -16.73 28.30 -11.47
CA GLY A 170 -18.07 28.70 -11.10
C GLY A 170 -19.19 28.15 -11.98
N LEU A 171 -18.84 27.41 -13.06
CA LEU A 171 -19.74 26.59 -13.86
C LEU A 171 -19.42 25.11 -13.65
N HIS A 172 -18.13 24.80 -13.59
CA HIS A 172 -17.55 23.46 -13.39
C HIS A 172 -16.72 23.48 -12.11
N GLY A 173 -17.39 23.21 -10.99
CA GLY A 173 -16.81 23.35 -9.66
C GLY A 173 -16.87 24.79 -9.13
N ARG A 174 -17.05 24.89 -7.82
CA ARG A 174 -17.07 26.15 -7.10
C ARG A 174 -15.72 26.86 -7.24
N MET A 175 -15.79 28.18 -7.31
CA MET A 175 -14.64 29.07 -7.40
C MET A 175 -14.41 29.71 -6.01
N PRO A 176 -13.16 29.71 -5.48
CA PRO A 176 -12.85 30.47 -4.27
C PRO A 176 -13.11 31.97 -4.47
N LEU A 177 -13.84 32.57 -3.52
CA LEU A 177 -14.23 33.97 -3.57
C LEU A 177 -13.07 34.90 -3.13
N PRO A 178 -13.12 36.20 -3.50
CA PRO A 178 -12.10 37.14 -3.07
C PRO A 178 -11.91 37.19 -1.56
N GLY A 179 -10.68 36.94 -1.10
CA GLY A 179 -10.33 36.97 0.33
C GLY A 179 -10.54 35.65 1.07
N GLU A 180 -11.15 34.63 0.50
CA GLU A 180 -11.21 33.32 1.10
C GLU A 180 -9.78 32.73 1.19
N ALA A 181 -9.33 32.39 2.41
CA ALA A 181 -8.01 31.78 2.59
C ALA A 181 -8.03 30.32 2.15
N ILE A 182 -7.00 29.89 1.45
CA ILE A 182 -6.84 28.55 0.91
C ILE A 182 -5.62 27.92 1.56
N ARG A 183 -5.78 26.74 2.15
CA ARG A 183 -4.68 25.99 2.74
C ARG A 183 -4.71 24.50 2.38
N CYS A 184 -3.56 23.87 2.43
CA CYS A 184 -3.47 22.44 2.56
C CYS A 184 -3.12 22.08 4.01
N LEU A 185 -3.98 21.33 4.68
CA LEU A 185 -3.80 20.98 6.10
C LEU A 185 -2.61 20.03 6.28
N SER A 186 -2.48 19.07 5.38
CA SER A 186 -1.36 18.16 5.29
C SER A 186 -1.36 17.50 3.92
N TYR A 187 -0.20 17.08 3.47
CA TYR A 187 -0.03 16.21 2.31
C TYR A 187 1.24 15.40 2.44
N ARG A 188 1.36 14.34 1.67
CA ARG A 188 2.57 13.53 1.61
C ARG A 188 3.27 13.76 0.26
N TYR A 189 4.57 13.86 0.32
CA TYR A 189 5.40 14.06 -0.87
C TYR A 189 6.63 13.15 -0.83
N GLY A 190 7.21 12.89 -1.98
CA GLY A 190 8.36 12.01 -2.13
C GLY A 190 8.08 10.88 -3.11
N GLY A 191 8.77 9.76 -2.93
CA GLY A 191 8.70 8.65 -3.87
C GLY A 191 9.46 8.91 -5.17
N GLY A 192 9.00 8.27 -6.24
CA GLY A 192 9.65 8.29 -7.54
C GLY A 192 11.03 7.61 -7.52
N VAL A 193 11.77 7.73 -8.61
CA VAL A 193 13.06 7.03 -8.82
C VAL A 193 14.09 7.34 -7.72
N ARG A 194 14.04 8.51 -7.12
CA ARG A 194 14.97 8.91 -6.04
C ARG A 194 14.72 8.19 -4.72
N GLY A 195 13.50 7.69 -4.51
CA GLY A 195 13.11 6.92 -3.34
C GLY A 195 13.45 5.44 -3.45
N ASN A 196 13.76 4.97 -4.66
CA ASN A 196 13.98 3.55 -4.90
C ASN A 196 15.30 3.09 -4.28
N VAL A 197 15.24 2.01 -3.53
CA VAL A 197 16.40 1.40 -2.88
C VAL A 197 16.60 -0.03 -3.37
N GLY A 198 17.86 -0.42 -3.53
CA GLY A 198 18.21 -1.79 -3.91
C GLY A 198 17.84 -2.81 -2.84
N ALA A 199 17.80 -4.09 -3.22
CA ALA A 199 17.56 -5.18 -2.30
C ALA A 199 18.53 -5.16 -1.11
N GLY A 200 18.05 -5.49 0.09
CA GLY A 200 18.84 -5.55 1.33
C GLY A 200 19.24 -4.19 1.92
N ARG A 201 18.80 -3.08 1.36
CA ARG A 201 19.14 -1.74 1.85
C ARG A 201 18.29 -1.29 3.02
N ILE A 202 17.04 -1.74 3.11
CA ILE A 202 16.18 -1.51 4.26
C ILE A 202 16.45 -2.61 5.26
N ASN A 203 17.29 -2.33 6.28
CA ASN A 203 17.75 -3.33 7.23
C ASN A 203 17.73 -2.85 8.68
N ARG A 204 17.11 -1.70 8.97
CA ARG A 204 17.04 -1.12 10.32
C ARG A 204 15.61 -0.75 10.69
N VAL A 205 15.23 -1.11 11.91
CA VAL A 205 13.99 -0.65 12.55
C VAL A 205 14.36 0.53 13.46
N LEU A 206 13.87 1.73 13.17
CA LEU A 206 14.18 2.95 13.94
C LEU A 206 13.27 3.11 15.16
N ARG A 207 12.01 2.70 15.05
CA ARG A 207 11.04 2.75 16.14
C ARG A 207 10.24 1.45 16.16
N ALA A 208 10.24 0.81 17.30
CA ALA A 208 9.42 -0.36 17.57
C ALA A 208 8.77 -0.17 18.94
N SER A 209 7.61 -0.79 19.16
CA SER A 209 7.07 -0.85 20.52
C SER A 209 8.05 -1.60 21.43
N PRO A 210 8.12 -1.29 22.73
CA PRO A 210 9.04 -1.98 23.65
C PRO A 210 8.93 -3.50 23.62
N ALA A 211 7.71 -4.04 23.44
CA ALA A 211 7.47 -5.47 23.34
C ALA A 211 8.00 -6.09 22.02
N ALA A 212 8.06 -5.30 20.94
CA ALA A 212 8.51 -5.76 19.62
C ALA A 212 10.01 -5.51 19.38
N ALA A 213 10.65 -4.66 20.17
CA ALA A 213 12.04 -4.22 19.93
C ALA A 213 13.08 -5.35 20.06
N LEU A 214 12.76 -6.42 20.78
CA LEU A 214 13.71 -7.47 21.15
C LEU A 214 14.00 -8.49 20.03
N ALA A 215 13.23 -8.54 18.94
CA ALA A 215 13.38 -9.59 17.94
C ALA A 215 13.11 -9.17 16.49
N LEU A 216 12.78 -7.90 16.22
CA LEU A 216 12.46 -7.46 14.86
C LEU A 216 13.73 -7.27 14.03
N LYS A 217 13.81 -8.01 12.94
CA LYS A 217 14.73 -7.76 11.83
C LYS A 217 13.92 -7.28 10.65
N ALA A 218 14.35 -6.18 10.05
CA ALA A 218 13.77 -5.70 8.79
C ALA A 218 14.67 -6.10 7.62
N GLY A 219 14.07 -6.30 6.47
CA GLY A 219 14.78 -6.53 5.22
C GLY A 219 13.85 -6.32 4.04
N ASN A 220 14.38 -5.80 2.93
CA ASN A 220 13.69 -5.80 1.64
C ASN A 220 14.41 -6.78 0.71
N PRO A 221 13.84 -7.97 0.46
CA PRO A 221 14.48 -9.00 -0.38
C PRO A 221 14.50 -8.62 -1.85
N VAL A 222 13.58 -7.73 -2.27
CA VAL A 222 13.50 -7.18 -3.62
C VAL A 222 13.78 -5.67 -3.60
N PRO A 223 14.30 -5.09 -4.70
CA PRO A 223 14.43 -3.64 -4.80
C PRO A 223 13.05 -2.96 -4.76
N ALA A 224 13.03 -1.69 -4.36
CA ALA A 224 11.87 -0.84 -4.53
C ALA A 224 11.69 -0.46 -6.01
N GLU A 225 10.47 -0.37 -6.45
CA GLU A 225 10.06 0.03 -7.81
C GLU A 225 9.35 1.38 -7.79
#